data_7948d949c3432b4897f82c88d7e66d6f
#
_entry.id   7948d949c3432b4897f82c88d7e66d6f
#
_cell.length_a   1.000
_cell.length_b   1.000
_cell.length_c   1.000
_cell.angle_alpha   90.00
_cell.angle_beta   90.00
_cell.angle_gamma   90.00
#
_symmetry.space_group_name_H-M   'P 1'
#
loop_
_entity.id
_entity.type
_entity.pdbx_description
1 polymer ?
#
loop_
_entity_poly.entity_id
_entity_poly.type
_entity_poly.pdbx_seq_one_letter_code
_entity_poly.pdbx_strand_id
1 'polypeptide(L)'
;VAGLLLINPDNPTGVVYDREILLSIVDIARRHGLFVIADETYANITYNGAEACSLSEVIGDVPGLSLRSISKEYPWPGARCGWIEVFNKGSHPEFRQYIDSLLAAKRLEVCSTSLPQLTIPRIMGDPRYTDHLERRRRMFGDRARQAYEALNGIPGVKVILPQGALYFTVLFEPGALDGDRRLVPANPAVGALVDGMVAQVAPDKRFVYQLLASTGICTVPLTGFCSDLPGFRMTLLENDDAKREWIFRTVADALRTYLA
;
A
#
# COMPACT_ATOMS: atom_id res chain seq x y z
N VAL A 1 12.41 -11.93 -17.95
CA VAL A 1 11.54 -11.84 -16.76
C VAL A 1 11.29 -13.25 -16.29
N ALA A 2 11.49 -13.54 -14.99
CA ALA A 2 11.31 -14.88 -14.42
C ALA A 2 9.98 -15.03 -13.69
N GLY A 3 9.40 -13.94 -13.21
CA GLY A 3 8.14 -13.96 -12.45
C GLY A 3 7.45 -12.61 -12.41
N LEU A 4 6.23 -12.63 -11.90
CA LEU A 4 5.38 -11.46 -11.68
C LEU A 4 5.22 -11.26 -10.16
N LEU A 5 5.44 -10.03 -9.70
CA LEU A 5 5.14 -9.62 -8.33
C LEU A 5 3.87 -8.76 -8.35
N LEU A 6 2.91 -9.11 -7.54
CA LEU A 6 1.70 -8.31 -7.33
C LEU A 6 1.44 -8.12 -5.83
N ILE A 7 0.79 -7.01 -5.50
CA ILE A 7 0.38 -6.68 -4.14
C ILE A 7 -1.14 -6.55 -4.15
N ASN A 8 -1.84 -7.38 -3.38
CA ASN A 8 -3.30 -7.38 -3.37
C ASN A 8 -3.89 -7.60 -1.97
N PRO A 9 -4.60 -6.64 -1.41
CA PRO A 9 -4.84 -5.24 -1.81
C PRO A 9 -3.56 -4.40 -1.96
N ASP A 10 -3.58 -3.44 -2.88
CA ASP A 10 -2.37 -2.76 -3.34
C ASP A 10 -1.87 -1.65 -2.38
N ASN A 11 -0.59 -1.53 -2.29
CA ASN A 11 0.16 -0.41 -1.73
C ASN A 11 1.06 0.17 -2.85
N PRO A 12 0.81 1.38 -3.35
CA PRO A 12 0.27 2.55 -2.62
C PRO A 12 -1.21 2.90 -2.86
N THR A 13 -1.91 2.27 -3.79
CA THR A 13 -3.16 2.79 -4.33
C THR A 13 -4.42 2.44 -3.52
N GLY A 14 -4.39 1.35 -2.75
CA GLY A 14 -5.56 0.82 -2.09
C GLY A 14 -6.55 0.10 -3.03
N VAL A 15 -6.15 -0.17 -4.27
CA VAL A 15 -6.94 -0.93 -5.23
C VAL A 15 -6.96 -2.40 -4.82
N VAL A 16 -8.08 -3.07 -5.07
CA VAL A 16 -8.22 -4.52 -4.92
C VAL A 16 -8.41 -5.13 -6.29
N TYR A 17 -7.52 -6.04 -6.68
CA TYR A 17 -7.69 -6.83 -7.90
C TYR A 17 -8.71 -7.93 -7.63
N ASP A 18 -9.77 -7.94 -8.43
CA ASP A 18 -10.78 -8.96 -8.37
C ASP A 18 -10.29 -10.32 -8.92
N ARG A 19 -11.15 -11.34 -8.79
CA ARG A 19 -10.83 -12.69 -9.23
C ARG A 19 -10.54 -12.77 -10.73
N GLU A 20 -11.21 -11.99 -11.56
CA GLU A 20 -11.06 -12.01 -13.03
C GLU A 20 -9.70 -11.44 -13.45
N ILE A 21 -9.30 -10.33 -12.84
CA ILE A 21 -7.97 -9.74 -13.06
C ILE A 21 -6.88 -10.71 -12.62
N LEU A 22 -7.02 -11.34 -11.45
CA LEU A 22 -6.02 -12.31 -10.96
C LEU A 22 -5.94 -13.54 -11.86
N LEU A 23 -7.06 -14.08 -12.34
CA LEU A 23 -7.08 -15.17 -13.32
C LEU A 23 -6.37 -14.78 -14.61
N SER A 24 -6.57 -13.56 -15.09
CA SER A 24 -5.88 -13.04 -16.28
C SER A 24 -4.36 -12.94 -16.07
N ILE A 25 -3.90 -12.49 -14.89
CA ILE A 25 -2.48 -12.44 -14.53
C ILE A 25 -1.88 -13.85 -14.47
N VAL A 26 -2.57 -14.81 -13.85
CA VAL A 26 -2.14 -16.21 -13.77
C VAL A 26 -2.08 -16.85 -15.16
N ASP A 27 -3.02 -16.53 -16.04
CA ASP A 27 -2.99 -17.02 -17.43
C ASP A 27 -1.79 -16.45 -18.21
N ILE A 28 -1.46 -15.19 -18.04
CA ILE A 28 -0.23 -14.60 -18.60
C ILE A 28 1.00 -15.33 -18.06
N ALA A 29 1.07 -15.56 -16.75
CA ALA A 29 2.18 -16.29 -16.13
C ALA A 29 2.32 -17.70 -16.72
N ARG A 30 1.20 -18.44 -16.87
CA ARG A 30 1.16 -19.77 -17.50
C ARG A 30 1.68 -19.77 -18.92
N ARG A 31 1.20 -18.85 -19.76
CA ARG A 31 1.58 -18.76 -21.19
C ARG A 31 3.06 -18.43 -21.38
N HIS A 32 3.66 -17.71 -20.44
CA HIS A 32 5.04 -17.26 -20.54
C HIS A 32 6.01 -18.03 -19.65
N GLY A 33 5.57 -19.11 -18.98
CA GLY A 33 6.41 -19.91 -18.08
C GLY A 33 6.94 -19.11 -16.88
N LEU A 34 6.16 -18.16 -16.35
CA LEU A 34 6.54 -17.32 -15.23
C LEU A 34 5.98 -17.89 -13.92
N PHE A 35 6.62 -17.60 -12.80
CA PHE A 35 6.03 -17.81 -11.48
C PHE A 35 5.37 -16.53 -10.96
N VAL A 36 4.48 -16.66 -9.98
CA VAL A 36 3.77 -15.52 -9.37
C VAL A 36 4.17 -15.37 -7.91
N ILE A 37 4.49 -14.16 -7.49
CA ILE A 37 4.65 -13.76 -6.09
C ILE A 37 3.49 -12.81 -5.76
N ALA A 38 2.66 -13.17 -4.77
CA ALA A 38 1.60 -12.30 -4.27
C ALA A 38 1.92 -11.82 -2.86
N ASP A 39 2.08 -10.51 -2.68
CA ASP A 39 2.07 -9.89 -1.35
C ASP A 39 0.61 -9.70 -0.92
N GLU A 40 0.15 -10.55 -0.03
CA GLU A 40 -1.20 -10.58 0.51
C GLU A 40 -1.26 -10.08 1.97
N THR A 41 -0.29 -9.26 2.36
CA THR A 41 -0.20 -8.69 3.72
C THR A 41 -1.46 -7.93 4.15
N TYR A 42 -2.27 -7.47 3.20
CA TYR A 42 -3.52 -6.73 3.43
C TYR A 42 -4.78 -7.52 3.11
N ALA A 43 -4.71 -8.84 2.87
CA ALA A 43 -5.78 -9.65 2.29
C ALA A 43 -7.15 -9.50 2.99
N ASN A 44 -7.17 -9.38 4.32
CA ASN A 44 -8.42 -9.23 5.09
C ASN A 44 -8.79 -7.76 5.39
N ILE A 45 -8.07 -6.79 4.80
CA ILE A 45 -8.37 -5.37 4.94
C ILE A 45 -8.95 -4.88 3.61
N THR A 46 -10.19 -5.26 3.34
CA THR A 46 -10.98 -4.83 2.17
C THR A 46 -12.26 -4.14 2.65
N TYR A 47 -12.73 -3.16 1.88
CA TYR A 47 -13.89 -2.34 2.24
C TYR A 47 -14.51 -1.72 0.97
N ASN A 48 -15.55 -0.92 1.11
CA ASN A 48 -16.27 -0.28 0.00
C ASN A 48 -16.76 -1.28 -1.06
N GLY A 49 -17.24 -2.45 -0.62
CA GLY A 49 -17.82 -3.47 -1.49
C GLY A 49 -16.81 -4.37 -2.22
N ALA A 50 -15.50 -4.20 -1.98
CA ALA A 50 -14.50 -5.07 -2.57
C ALA A 50 -14.23 -6.31 -1.72
N GLU A 51 -13.99 -7.43 -2.39
CA GLU A 51 -13.54 -8.68 -1.78
C GLU A 51 -12.20 -9.07 -2.38
N ALA A 52 -11.21 -9.31 -1.53
CA ALA A 52 -9.91 -9.82 -1.98
C ALA A 52 -10.04 -11.30 -2.33
N CYS A 53 -9.54 -11.68 -3.49
CA CYS A 53 -9.31 -13.06 -3.88
C CYS A 53 -7.85 -13.42 -3.57
N SER A 54 -7.64 -14.55 -2.90
CA SER A 54 -6.28 -15.06 -2.62
C SER A 54 -5.66 -15.69 -3.86
N LEU A 55 -4.34 -15.61 -3.97
CA LEU A 55 -3.60 -16.34 -5.02
C LEU A 55 -3.90 -17.83 -4.98
N SER A 56 -4.07 -18.43 -3.79
CA SER A 56 -4.41 -19.85 -3.61
C SER A 56 -5.69 -20.28 -4.33
N GLU A 57 -6.63 -19.36 -4.55
CA GLU A 57 -7.92 -19.63 -5.19
C GLU A 57 -7.85 -19.62 -6.73
N VAL A 58 -6.80 -19.04 -7.31
CA VAL A 58 -6.69 -18.80 -8.75
C VAL A 58 -5.43 -19.37 -9.38
N ILE A 59 -4.40 -19.70 -8.59
CA ILE A 59 -3.06 -20.06 -9.08
C ILE A 59 -3.05 -21.31 -9.98
N GLY A 60 -3.97 -22.26 -9.77
CA GLY A 60 -4.05 -23.50 -10.52
C GLY A 60 -2.74 -24.28 -10.49
N ASP A 61 -2.18 -24.59 -11.67
CA ASP A 61 -0.93 -25.32 -11.88
C ASP A 61 0.32 -24.42 -11.99
N VAL A 62 0.16 -23.09 -11.98
CA VAL A 62 1.27 -22.12 -12.09
C VAL A 62 2.11 -22.13 -10.82
N PRO A 63 3.46 -22.15 -10.91
CA PRO A 63 4.33 -22.00 -9.75
C PRO A 63 4.13 -20.64 -9.10
N GLY A 64 4.12 -20.59 -7.76
CA GLY A 64 3.99 -19.30 -7.10
C GLY A 64 4.15 -19.37 -5.59
N LEU A 65 4.12 -18.20 -4.99
CA LEU A 65 4.14 -18.04 -3.55
C LEU A 65 3.32 -16.83 -3.10
N SER A 66 2.67 -16.95 -1.95
CA SER A 66 2.01 -15.87 -1.22
C SER A 66 2.83 -15.46 -0.02
N LEU A 67 2.93 -14.15 0.20
CA LEU A 67 3.54 -13.54 1.38
C LEU A 67 2.44 -13.07 2.33
N ARG A 68 2.44 -13.58 3.55
CA ARG A 68 1.49 -13.23 4.60
C ARG A 68 2.18 -12.60 5.79
N SER A 69 1.50 -11.72 6.51
CA SER A 69 2.08 -11.02 7.65
C SER A 69 1.03 -10.65 8.70
N ILE A 70 1.41 -10.72 9.97
CA ILE A 70 0.58 -10.21 11.08
C ILE A 70 0.73 -8.71 11.30
N SER A 71 1.59 -8.03 10.54
CA SER A 71 1.90 -6.62 10.74
C SER A 71 0.71 -5.69 10.52
N LYS A 72 -0.20 -6.04 9.62
CA LYS A 72 -1.29 -5.15 9.18
C LYS A 72 -2.67 -5.65 9.60
N GLU A 73 -2.98 -6.89 9.28
CA GLU A 73 -4.25 -7.51 9.63
C GLU A 73 -4.45 -7.64 11.13
N TYR A 74 -3.44 -8.13 11.84
CA TYR A 74 -3.44 -8.30 13.31
C TYR A 74 -2.95 -7.04 14.06
N PRO A 75 -2.83 -5.90 13.45
CA PRO A 75 -2.06 -4.69 13.66
C PRO A 75 -0.89 -4.85 14.66
N TRP A 76 -0.05 -5.85 14.40
CA TRP A 76 1.11 -6.14 15.26
C TRP A 76 2.45 -6.09 14.51
N PRO A 77 2.83 -4.92 13.94
CA PRO A 77 4.05 -4.79 13.13
C PRO A 77 5.33 -5.02 13.95
N GLY A 78 5.30 -4.75 15.25
CA GLY A 78 6.43 -4.97 16.16
C GLY A 78 6.74 -6.45 16.44
N ALA A 79 5.81 -7.36 16.14
CA ALA A 79 6.03 -8.81 16.33
C ALA A 79 7.03 -9.39 15.32
N ARG A 80 7.32 -8.71 14.20
CA ARG A 80 8.26 -9.13 13.15
C ARG A 80 8.01 -10.56 12.66
N CYS A 81 6.75 -10.90 12.37
CA CYS A 81 6.36 -12.25 11.99
C CYS A 81 5.49 -12.23 10.72
N GLY A 82 5.77 -13.20 9.85
CA GLY A 82 5.04 -13.48 8.63
C GLY A 82 5.37 -14.88 8.17
N TRP A 83 4.70 -15.34 7.11
CA TRP A 83 4.95 -16.66 6.51
C TRP A 83 4.81 -16.61 5.01
N ILE A 84 5.31 -17.65 4.37
CA ILE A 84 5.24 -17.86 2.93
C ILE A 84 4.44 -19.12 2.66
N GLU A 85 3.45 -19.04 1.79
CA GLU A 85 2.73 -20.18 1.23
C GLU A 85 3.28 -20.46 -0.16
N VAL A 86 3.71 -21.69 -0.41
CA VAL A 86 4.33 -22.09 -1.68
C VAL A 86 3.39 -23.00 -2.47
N PHE A 87 3.13 -22.63 -3.72
CA PHE A 87 2.25 -23.38 -4.62
C PHE A 87 3.06 -24.03 -5.73
N ASN A 88 2.72 -25.28 -6.06
CA ASN A 88 3.23 -26.03 -7.22
C ASN A 88 4.78 -26.10 -7.28
N LYS A 89 5.45 -26.24 -6.13
CA LYS A 89 6.91 -26.33 -6.02
C LYS A 89 7.53 -27.36 -6.98
N GLY A 90 6.81 -28.45 -7.25
CA GLY A 90 7.28 -29.56 -8.05
C GLY A 90 7.15 -29.39 -9.56
N SER A 91 6.41 -28.40 -10.05
CA SER A 91 6.06 -28.24 -11.45
C SER A 91 7.23 -27.77 -12.35
N HIS A 92 8.21 -27.07 -11.78
CA HIS A 92 9.35 -26.48 -12.49
C HIS A 92 10.67 -26.69 -11.71
N PRO A 93 11.72 -27.26 -12.31
CA PRO A 93 13.00 -27.48 -11.63
C PRO A 93 13.63 -26.20 -11.09
N GLU A 94 13.62 -25.12 -11.87
CA GLU A 94 14.19 -23.82 -11.51
C GLU A 94 13.43 -23.18 -10.35
N PHE A 95 12.10 -23.27 -10.36
CA PHE A 95 11.29 -22.75 -9.25
C PHE A 95 11.52 -23.58 -7.97
N ARG A 96 11.66 -24.89 -8.10
CA ARG A 96 12.06 -25.76 -6.96
C ARG A 96 13.40 -25.31 -6.38
N GLN A 97 14.41 -25.10 -7.22
CA GLN A 97 15.73 -24.64 -6.78
C GLN A 97 15.66 -23.28 -6.10
N TYR A 98 14.84 -22.34 -6.63
CA TYR A 98 14.61 -21.04 -6.02
C TYR A 98 14.02 -21.19 -4.62
N ILE A 99 12.95 -21.99 -4.44
CA ILE A 99 12.33 -22.23 -3.13
C ILE A 99 13.31 -22.94 -2.17
N ASP A 100 14.10 -23.91 -2.64
CA ASP A 100 15.10 -24.58 -1.80
C ASP A 100 16.19 -23.59 -1.35
N SER A 101 16.55 -22.64 -2.19
CA SER A 101 17.49 -21.55 -1.84
C SER A 101 16.91 -20.60 -0.78
N LEU A 102 15.61 -20.24 -0.90
CA LEU A 102 14.91 -19.46 0.13
C LEU A 102 14.90 -20.18 1.48
N LEU A 103 14.60 -21.47 1.49
CA LEU A 103 14.59 -22.28 2.70
C LEU A 103 16.00 -22.42 3.30
N ALA A 104 17.03 -22.57 2.48
CA ALA A 104 18.41 -22.59 2.93
C ALA A 104 18.81 -21.25 3.56
N ALA A 105 18.47 -20.13 2.92
CA ALA A 105 18.71 -18.80 3.48
C ALA A 105 17.97 -18.58 4.82
N LYS A 106 16.72 -19.05 4.92
CA LYS A 106 15.96 -18.97 6.17
C LYS A 106 16.61 -19.77 7.32
N ARG A 107 17.26 -20.88 7.03
CA ARG A 107 17.99 -21.67 8.04
C ARG A 107 19.22 -20.96 8.62
N LEU A 108 19.71 -19.90 7.96
CA LEU A 108 20.80 -19.06 8.49
C LEU A 108 20.31 -18.11 9.59
N GLU A 109 19.00 -17.92 9.73
CA GLU A 109 18.43 -17.18 10.84
C GLU A 109 18.47 -18.05 12.10
N VAL A 110 19.35 -17.68 13.01
CA VAL A 110 19.61 -18.47 14.23
C VAL A 110 18.45 -18.41 15.23
N CYS A 111 17.77 -17.25 15.32
CA CYS A 111 16.73 -17.01 16.31
C CYS A 111 15.53 -16.28 15.68
N SER A 112 14.51 -17.02 15.30
CA SER A 112 13.22 -16.46 14.89
C SER A 112 12.35 -16.11 16.10
N THR A 113 11.45 -15.11 15.93
CA THR A 113 10.47 -14.76 16.96
C THR A 113 9.47 -15.89 17.17
N SER A 114 9.57 -16.66 18.23
CA SER A 114 8.70 -17.83 18.49
C SER A 114 7.34 -17.44 19.07
N LEU A 115 7.26 -16.44 19.97
CA LEU A 115 6.02 -16.03 20.61
C LEU A 115 4.92 -15.63 19.61
N PRO A 116 5.18 -14.77 18.61
CA PRO A 116 4.18 -14.46 17.58
C PRO A 116 3.71 -15.69 16.80
N GLN A 117 4.63 -16.58 16.42
CA GLN A 117 4.29 -17.80 15.68
C GLN A 117 3.33 -18.69 16.47
N LEU A 118 3.56 -18.88 17.78
CA LEU A 118 2.67 -19.65 18.65
C LEU A 118 1.33 -18.96 18.92
N THR A 119 1.26 -17.64 18.77
CA THR A 119 0.06 -16.85 19.03
C THR A 119 -0.89 -16.82 17.81
N ILE A 120 -0.37 -16.85 16.58
CA ILE A 120 -1.18 -16.78 15.35
C ILE A 120 -2.33 -17.81 15.33
N PRO A 121 -2.12 -19.11 15.55
CA PRO A 121 -3.22 -20.09 15.51
C PRO A 121 -4.31 -19.79 16.56
N ARG A 122 -3.91 -19.26 17.72
CA ARG A 122 -4.86 -18.89 18.78
C ARG A 122 -5.70 -17.69 18.40
N ILE A 123 -5.11 -16.68 17.74
CA ILE A 123 -5.83 -15.50 17.24
C ILE A 123 -6.81 -15.93 16.14
N MET A 124 -6.36 -16.71 15.17
CA MET A 124 -7.21 -17.18 14.06
C MET A 124 -8.36 -18.09 14.52
N GLY A 125 -8.14 -18.87 15.56
CA GLY A 125 -9.17 -19.74 16.17
C GLY A 125 -10.05 -19.04 17.20
N ASP A 126 -9.82 -17.77 17.54
CA ASP A 126 -10.65 -17.03 18.50
C ASP A 126 -11.96 -16.58 17.82
N PRO A 127 -13.13 -16.89 18.40
CA PRO A 127 -14.42 -16.50 17.81
C PRO A 127 -14.57 -14.98 17.60
N ARG A 128 -13.85 -14.14 18.35
CA ARG A 128 -13.84 -12.69 18.20
C ARG A 128 -13.03 -12.20 17.01
N TYR A 129 -12.28 -13.08 16.32
CA TYR A 129 -11.42 -12.68 15.22
C TYR A 129 -12.23 -12.15 14.02
N THR A 130 -13.31 -12.80 13.66
CA THR A 130 -14.21 -12.33 12.60
C THR A 130 -14.79 -10.95 12.90
N ASP A 131 -15.25 -10.72 14.13
CA ASP A 131 -15.76 -9.41 14.55
C ASP A 131 -14.67 -8.32 14.53
N HIS A 132 -13.43 -8.70 14.86
CA HIS A 132 -12.28 -7.80 14.75
C HIS A 132 -12.05 -7.36 13.30
N LEU A 133 -12.03 -8.30 12.36
CA LEU A 133 -11.86 -8.00 10.93
C LEU A 133 -12.97 -7.10 10.42
N GLU A 134 -14.22 -7.40 10.76
CA GLU A 134 -15.37 -6.63 10.31
C GLU A 134 -15.37 -5.19 10.87
N ARG A 135 -15.00 -4.99 12.13
CA ARG A 135 -14.83 -3.64 12.70
C ARG A 135 -13.73 -2.87 11.97
N ARG A 136 -12.62 -3.52 11.61
CA ARG A 136 -11.54 -2.87 10.87
C ARG A 136 -11.95 -2.51 9.45
N ARG A 137 -12.66 -3.39 8.75
CA ARG A 137 -13.20 -3.12 7.41
C ARG A 137 -14.10 -1.87 7.42
N ARG A 138 -15.05 -1.81 8.34
CA ARG A 138 -15.92 -0.64 8.50
C ARG A 138 -15.12 0.62 8.79
N MET A 139 -14.24 0.59 9.78
CA MET A 139 -13.41 1.71 10.16
C MET A 139 -12.59 2.27 8.99
N PHE A 140 -11.91 1.40 8.24
CA PHE A 140 -11.11 1.86 7.09
C PHE A 140 -11.99 2.31 5.92
N GLY A 141 -13.13 1.67 5.69
CA GLY A 141 -14.11 2.11 4.70
C GLY A 141 -14.65 3.52 4.98
N ASP A 142 -14.98 3.81 6.24
CA ASP A 142 -15.43 5.15 6.66
C ASP A 142 -14.32 6.19 6.46
N ARG A 143 -13.11 5.90 6.89
CA ARG A 143 -11.95 6.80 6.72
C ARG A 143 -11.60 7.03 5.25
N ALA A 144 -11.70 6.00 4.43
CA ALA A 144 -11.47 6.08 2.99
C ALA A 144 -12.48 7.01 2.30
N ARG A 145 -13.76 6.91 2.66
CA ARG A 145 -14.80 7.83 2.16
C ARG A 145 -14.57 9.26 2.62
N GLN A 146 -14.25 9.49 3.89
CA GLN A 146 -13.92 10.82 4.42
C GLN A 146 -12.73 11.44 3.65
N ALA A 147 -11.65 10.69 3.42
CA ALA A 147 -10.50 11.17 2.67
C ALA A 147 -10.87 11.49 1.22
N TYR A 148 -11.65 10.61 0.58
CA TYR A 148 -12.12 10.81 -0.79
C TYR A 148 -12.99 12.06 -0.90
N GLU A 149 -13.98 12.24 -0.04
CA GLU A 149 -14.89 13.39 -0.04
C GLU A 149 -14.15 14.72 0.19
N ALA A 150 -13.13 14.72 1.07
CA ALA A 150 -12.34 15.91 1.36
C ALA A 150 -11.47 16.39 0.18
N LEU A 151 -11.02 15.48 -0.67
CA LEU A 151 -10.01 15.77 -1.70
C LEU A 151 -10.54 15.61 -3.13
N ASN A 152 -11.63 14.87 -3.33
CA ASN A 152 -12.23 14.70 -4.65
C ASN A 152 -12.85 16.01 -5.15
N GLY A 153 -12.67 16.31 -6.42
CA GLY A 153 -13.18 17.53 -7.06
C GLY A 153 -12.30 18.78 -6.89
N ILE A 154 -11.12 18.66 -6.27
CA ILE A 154 -10.13 19.74 -6.31
C ILE A 154 -9.54 19.79 -7.71
N PRO A 155 -9.59 20.95 -8.43
CA PRO A 155 -9.03 21.07 -9.77
C PRO A 155 -7.55 20.70 -9.81
N GLY A 156 -7.14 19.94 -10.83
CA GLY A 156 -5.74 19.52 -11.00
C GLY A 156 -5.36 18.25 -10.23
N VAL A 157 -6.29 17.63 -9.49
CA VAL A 157 -6.06 16.35 -8.83
C VAL A 157 -7.14 15.32 -9.17
N LYS A 158 -6.73 14.06 -9.20
CA LYS A 158 -7.60 12.89 -9.30
C LYS A 158 -7.40 12.02 -8.07
N VAL A 159 -8.49 11.69 -7.42
CA VAL A 159 -8.48 10.84 -6.23
C VAL A 159 -9.08 9.49 -6.59
N ILE A 160 -8.44 8.41 -6.14
CA ILE A 160 -8.95 7.05 -6.29
C ILE A 160 -9.58 6.66 -4.95
N LEU A 161 -10.86 6.30 -4.95
CA LEU A 161 -11.51 5.75 -3.76
C LEU A 161 -10.89 4.37 -3.45
N PRO A 162 -10.15 4.23 -2.35
CA PRO A 162 -9.52 2.96 -2.04
C PRO A 162 -10.54 1.90 -1.64
N GLN A 163 -10.22 0.67 -1.93
CA GLN A 163 -11.04 -0.50 -1.67
C GLN A 163 -10.40 -1.47 -0.68
N GLY A 164 -9.11 -1.25 -0.37
CA GLY A 164 -8.39 -2.12 0.54
C GLY A 164 -7.10 -1.49 1.07
N ALA A 165 -6.34 -2.26 1.82
CA ALA A 165 -5.12 -1.85 2.50
C ALA A 165 -5.34 -0.70 3.50
N LEU A 166 -4.31 0.11 3.74
CA LEU A 166 -4.31 1.21 4.72
C LEU A 166 -3.96 2.54 4.06
N TYR A 167 -4.03 2.61 2.73
CA TYR A 167 -3.48 3.69 1.94
C TYR A 167 -4.52 4.29 1.00
N PHE A 168 -4.18 5.50 0.60
CA PHE A 168 -5.01 6.34 -0.24
C PHE A 168 -4.09 7.19 -1.12
N THR A 169 -4.40 7.25 -2.39
CA THR A 169 -3.55 7.89 -3.39
C THR A 169 -4.25 9.07 -4.04
N VAL A 170 -3.52 10.18 -4.12
CA VAL A 170 -3.88 11.39 -4.86
C VAL A 170 -2.93 11.53 -6.04
N LEU A 171 -3.48 11.60 -7.24
CA LEU A 171 -2.74 11.84 -8.49
C LEU A 171 -2.87 13.31 -8.89
N PHE A 172 -1.80 13.88 -9.40
CA PHE A 172 -1.87 15.16 -10.10
C PHE A 172 -2.23 14.93 -11.56
N GLU A 173 -3.16 15.74 -12.07
CA GLU A 173 -3.54 15.69 -13.48
C GLU A 173 -2.39 16.18 -14.37
N PRO A 174 -2.33 15.76 -15.65
CA PRO A 174 -1.33 16.26 -16.59
C PRO A 174 -1.31 17.79 -16.65
N GLY A 175 -0.11 18.37 -16.50
CA GLY A 175 0.08 19.83 -16.47
C GLY A 175 -0.22 20.51 -15.15
N ALA A 176 -0.81 19.87 -14.17
CA ALA A 176 -1.16 20.47 -12.88
C ALA A 176 0.07 20.94 -12.08
N LEU A 177 1.21 20.30 -12.28
CA LEU A 177 2.47 20.63 -11.60
C LEU A 177 3.41 21.51 -12.45
N ASP A 178 2.96 22.01 -13.60
CA ASP A 178 3.73 22.89 -14.46
C ASP A 178 3.86 24.28 -13.82
N GLY A 179 4.98 24.94 -14.11
CA GLY A 179 5.26 26.26 -13.58
C GLY A 179 5.93 26.29 -12.20
N ASP A 180 6.04 27.48 -11.65
CA ASP A 180 6.76 27.75 -10.39
C ASP A 180 5.79 27.72 -9.19
N ARG A 181 5.19 26.56 -8.97
CA ARG A 181 4.21 26.35 -7.90
C ARG A 181 4.87 26.16 -6.55
N ARG A 182 4.25 26.75 -5.50
CA ARG A 182 4.92 26.84 -4.22
C ARG A 182 3.95 26.86 -3.02
N LEU A 183 4.29 26.10 -1.97
CA LEU A 183 3.78 26.32 -0.61
C LEU A 183 4.87 27.00 0.20
N VAL A 184 4.53 28.12 0.83
CA VAL A 184 5.50 28.91 1.60
C VAL A 184 5.35 28.60 3.08
N PRO A 185 6.37 27.98 3.72
CA PRO A 185 6.36 27.76 5.16
C PRO A 185 6.35 29.08 5.95
N ALA A 186 5.64 29.09 7.08
CA ALA A 186 5.58 30.28 7.93
C ALA A 186 6.95 30.71 8.49
N ASN A 187 7.89 29.76 8.65
CA ASN A 187 9.26 30.04 9.08
C ASN A 187 10.17 30.22 7.85
N PRO A 188 10.73 31.43 7.60
CA PRO A 188 11.58 31.69 6.44
C PRO A 188 12.84 30.82 6.37
N ALA A 189 13.44 30.44 7.51
CA ALA A 189 14.61 29.56 7.53
C ALA A 189 14.26 28.13 7.06
N VAL A 190 13.07 27.63 7.42
CA VAL A 190 12.55 26.35 6.90
C VAL A 190 12.27 26.46 5.40
N GLY A 191 11.71 27.60 4.95
CA GLY A 191 11.48 27.87 3.54
C GLY A 191 12.77 27.78 2.72
N ALA A 192 13.82 28.51 3.14
CA ALA A 192 15.11 28.50 2.46
C ALA A 192 15.77 27.10 2.43
N LEU A 193 15.65 26.33 3.51
CA LEU A 193 16.13 24.96 3.56
C LEU A 193 15.42 24.08 2.54
N VAL A 194 14.08 24.14 2.50
CA VAL A 194 13.28 23.32 1.59
C VAL A 194 13.50 23.71 0.14
N ASP A 195 13.63 25.00 -0.17
CA ASP A 195 13.95 25.49 -1.53
C ASP A 195 15.24 24.87 -2.05
N GLY A 196 16.27 24.79 -1.21
CA GLY A 196 17.53 24.13 -1.57
C GLY A 196 17.36 22.62 -1.81
N MET A 197 16.50 21.96 -1.03
CA MET A 197 16.25 20.51 -1.16
C MET A 197 15.43 20.14 -2.40
N VAL A 198 14.53 21.02 -2.84
CA VAL A 198 13.57 20.69 -3.91
C VAL A 198 13.97 21.22 -5.29
N ALA A 199 15.13 21.88 -5.42
CA ALA A 199 15.57 22.49 -6.66
C ALA A 199 15.71 21.53 -7.85
N GLN A 200 15.98 20.23 -7.59
CA GLN A 200 16.25 19.21 -8.62
C GLN A 200 15.50 17.91 -8.39
N VAL A 201 14.36 17.95 -7.71
CA VAL A 201 13.54 16.74 -7.46
C VAL A 201 12.32 16.69 -8.37
N ALA A 202 11.71 15.50 -8.49
CA ALA A 202 10.45 15.32 -9.21
C ALA A 202 9.36 16.27 -8.65
N PRO A 203 8.43 16.75 -9.51
CA PRO A 203 7.43 17.75 -9.10
C PRO A 203 6.54 17.31 -7.93
N ASP A 204 6.12 16.04 -7.89
CA ASP A 204 5.34 15.49 -6.78
C ASP A 204 6.15 15.43 -5.47
N LYS A 205 7.44 15.15 -5.55
CA LYS A 205 8.35 15.16 -4.41
C LYS A 205 8.55 16.59 -3.89
N ARG A 206 8.59 17.59 -4.79
CA ARG A 206 8.61 19.02 -4.42
C ARG A 206 7.38 19.35 -3.58
N PHE A 207 6.17 19.02 -4.05
CA PHE A 207 4.94 19.25 -3.31
C PHE A 207 4.98 18.59 -1.92
N VAL A 208 5.40 17.33 -1.82
CA VAL A 208 5.46 16.59 -0.55
C VAL A 208 6.40 17.26 0.47
N TYR A 209 7.57 17.72 0.06
CA TYR A 209 8.49 18.42 0.96
C TYR A 209 7.94 19.78 1.41
N GLN A 210 7.33 20.53 0.51
CA GLN A 210 6.73 21.82 0.85
C GLN A 210 5.48 21.66 1.72
N LEU A 211 4.67 20.61 1.51
CA LEU A 211 3.54 20.25 2.37
C LEU A 211 4.03 19.95 3.79
N LEU A 212 5.06 19.10 3.93
CA LEU A 212 5.65 18.79 5.23
C LEU A 212 6.15 20.05 5.94
N ALA A 213 6.88 20.90 5.24
CA ALA A 213 7.46 22.11 5.81
C ALA A 213 6.40 23.15 6.22
N SER A 214 5.28 23.21 5.49
CA SER A 214 4.23 24.21 5.74
C SER A 214 3.21 23.75 6.77
N THR A 215 2.99 22.45 6.91
CA THR A 215 1.87 21.90 7.70
C THR A 215 2.27 20.88 8.76
N GLY A 216 3.47 20.31 8.68
CA GLY A 216 3.89 19.17 9.49
C GLY A 216 3.30 17.83 9.04
N ILE A 217 2.52 17.78 7.95
CA ILE A 217 1.92 16.55 7.44
C ILE A 217 2.89 15.87 6.47
N CYS A 218 3.29 14.63 6.82
CA CYS A 218 4.18 13.82 6.01
C CYS A 218 3.39 12.87 5.11
N THR A 219 3.62 12.96 3.80
CA THR A 219 3.09 12.05 2.78
C THR A 219 4.25 11.42 1.99
N VAL A 220 3.97 10.49 1.08
CA VAL A 220 5.01 9.82 0.28
C VAL A 220 4.74 10.06 -1.20
N PRO A 221 5.70 10.65 -1.97
CA PRO A 221 5.52 10.89 -3.39
C PRO A 221 5.43 9.58 -4.17
N LEU A 222 4.61 9.52 -5.21
CA LEU A 222 4.43 8.31 -6.03
C LEU A 222 5.64 7.99 -6.88
N THR A 223 6.44 8.97 -7.27
CA THR A 223 7.75 8.73 -7.92
C THR A 223 8.68 7.90 -7.02
N GLY A 224 8.48 7.88 -5.70
CA GLY A 224 9.16 6.96 -4.77
C GLY A 224 8.71 5.49 -4.87
N PHE A 225 7.63 5.20 -5.61
CA PHE A 225 7.13 3.86 -5.92
C PHE A 225 7.40 3.47 -7.39
N CYS A 226 8.35 4.11 -8.04
CA CYS A 226 8.66 3.91 -9.47
C CYS A 226 7.45 4.20 -10.40
N SER A 227 6.55 5.09 -9.99
CA SER A 227 5.41 5.52 -10.79
C SER A 227 5.82 6.67 -11.73
N ASP A 228 5.38 6.57 -13.00
CA ASP A 228 5.49 7.69 -13.96
C ASP A 228 4.36 8.71 -13.77
N LEU A 229 3.33 8.37 -12.98
CA LEU A 229 2.24 9.28 -12.65
C LEU A 229 2.60 10.07 -11.39
N PRO A 230 2.67 11.41 -11.45
CA PRO A 230 2.97 12.23 -10.29
C PRO A 230 1.81 12.21 -9.29
N GLY A 231 2.13 12.15 -8.03
CA GLY A 231 1.13 12.11 -6.97
C GLY A 231 1.73 11.85 -5.60
N PHE A 232 0.89 11.53 -4.65
CA PHE A 232 1.35 11.14 -3.32
C PHE A 232 0.40 10.16 -2.65
N ARG A 233 0.96 9.35 -1.75
CA ARG A 233 0.24 8.42 -0.89
C ARG A 233 0.09 8.96 0.51
N MET A 234 -1.11 8.83 1.07
CA MET A 234 -1.44 9.05 2.47
C MET A 234 -1.79 7.73 3.16
N THR A 235 -1.90 7.75 4.50
CA THR A 235 -2.39 6.62 5.28
C THR A 235 -3.74 6.95 5.93
N LEU A 236 -4.54 5.91 6.19
CA LEU A 236 -5.83 5.98 6.88
C LEU A 236 -5.71 5.61 8.38
N LEU A 237 -4.51 5.75 8.97
CA LEU A 237 -4.19 5.20 10.29
C LEU A 237 -4.50 6.12 11.47
N GLU A 238 -4.74 7.42 11.24
CA GLU A 238 -5.04 8.33 12.35
C GLU A 238 -6.33 7.92 13.05
N ASN A 239 -6.24 7.68 14.35
CA ASN A 239 -7.35 7.19 15.18
C ASN A 239 -8.19 8.31 15.79
N ASP A 240 -7.61 9.48 16.01
CA ASP A 240 -8.32 10.66 16.48
C ASP A 240 -9.14 11.26 15.32
N ASP A 241 -10.45 11.30 15.47
CA ASP A 241 -11.37 11.75 14.42
C ASP A 241 -11.18 13.24 14.08
N ALA A 242 -11.01 14.10 15.10
CA ALA A 242 -10.82 15.53 14.89
C ALA A 242 -9.48 15.82 14.22
N LYS A 243 -8.42 15.10 14.61
CA LYS A 243 -7.11 15.22 13.99
C LYS A 243 -7.11 14.70 12.55
N ARG A 244 -7.83 13.61 12.28
CA ARG A 244 -7.97 13.06 10.92
C ARG A 244 -8.70 14.03 10.00
N GLU A 245 -9.80 14.62 10.46
CA GLU A 245 -10.52 15.66 9.73
C GLU A 245 -9.63 16.88 9.46
N TRP A 246 -8.89 17.33 10.47
CA TRP A 246 -7.92 18.41 10.32
C TRP A 246 -6.85 18.08 9.27
N ILE A 247 -6.30 16.87 9.27
CA ILE A 247 -5.31 16.42 8.26
C ILE A 247 -5.89 16.53 6.86
N PHE A 248 -7.06 15.94 6.61
CA PHE A 248 -7.65 15.93 5.27
C PHE A 248 -7.99 17.35 4.79
N ARG A 249 -8.54 18.18 5.64
CA ARG A 249 -8.83 19.59 5.33
C ARG A 249 -7.54 20.37 5.02
N THR A 250 -6.52 20.22 5.86
CA THR A 250 -5.24 20.91 5.67
C THR A 250 -4.57 20.51 4.36
N VAL A 251 -4.61 19.23 3.99
CA VAL A 251 -4.09 18.77 2.70
C VAL A 251 -4.90 19.32 1.54
N ALA A 252 -6.24 19.37 1.68
CA ALA A 252 -7.11 19.95 0.65
C ALA A 252 -6.80 21.44 0.42
N ASP A 253 -6.63 22.22 1.50
CA ASP A 253 -6.32 23.64 1.42
C ASP A 253 -4.91 23.88 0.84
N ALA A 254 -3.94 23.04 1.22
CA ALA A 254 -2.60 23.07 0.63
C ALA A 254 -2.62 22.78 -0.88
N LEU A 255 -3.41 21.78 -1.32
CA LEU A 255 -3.58 21.47 -2.74
C LEU A 255 -4.21 22.64 -3.50
N ARG A 256 -5.29 23.24 -2.98
CA ARG A 256 -5.92 24.42 -3.61
C ARG A 256 -4.95 25.58 -3.73
N THR A 257 -4.17 25.84 -2.67
CA THR A 257 -3.17 26.91 -2.67
C THR A 257 -2.04 26.63 -3.65
N TYR A 258 -1.57 25.39 -3.70
CA TYR A 258 -0.44 24.99 -4.56
C TYR A 258 -0.81 25.00 -6.04
N LEU A 259 -2.05 24.63 -6.39
CA LEU A 259 -2.52 24.48 -7.76
C LEU A 259 -3.19 25.74 -8.34
N ALA A 260 -3.47 26.74 -7.50
CA ALA A 260 -3.96 28.05 -7.96
C ALA A 260 -2.87 28.80 -8.72
#